data_9c22a13005eb945a1220fd43ec0cd306
#
_entry.id   9c22a13005eb945a1220fd43ec0cd306
#
_cell.length_a   1.000
_cell.length_b   1.000
_cell.length_c   1.000
_cell.angle_alpha   90.00
_cell.angle_beta   90.00
_cell.angle_gamma   90.00
#
_symmetry.space_group_name_H-M   'P 1'
#
loop_
_entity.id
_entity.type
_entity.pdbx_description
1 polymer ?
#
loop_
_entity_poly.entity_id
_entity_poly.type
_entity_poly.pdbx_seq_one_letter_code
_entity_poly.pdbx_strand_id
1 'polypeptide(L)'
;NQKRRAPFIWGAGARQQQYLTLATANPDSCASCERQEELDALFGANTRADIIGLQEVRRPFDNRFGTTPGGGKYTLFHTACEVLSTGSPNLGVGIMIRPHLVPTIMSLRLLSPRLLIAKFRGAQRNLTVYVAHAPHSDASPDDREDFYTTFSAALSDRNEMDTRIVLMDANTGPGEWRHGRSHIVGPHGIPYAKKDLDKDDNHFQFNHFCWSHNLCVGHTWFRHKESQKLTFYPNSPHSGQPRDMDHILIDGRSSSSLEDVRSLPELTISTHETLVNGTQPGHRMV
;
A
#
# COMPACT_ATOMS: atom_id res chain seq x y z
N ASN A 1 30.72 -7.30 -10.06
CA ASN A 1 30.40 -8.43 -9.15
C ASN A 1 29.48 -7.92 -8.02
N GLN A 2 28.20 -7.70 -8.33
CA GLN A 2 27.19 -7.50 -7.30
C GLN A 2 26.93 -8.84 -6.62
N LYS A 3 27.32 -8.98 -5.37
CA LYS A 3 26.92 -10.12 -4.54
C LYS A 3 25.40 -10.04 -4.38
N ARG A 4 24.64 -10.96 -5.03
CA ARG A 4 23.22 -11.15 -4.76
C ARG A 4 23.07 -11.42 -3.27
N ARG A 5 22.37 -10.55 -2.55
CA ARG A 5 21.98 -10.79 -1.16
C ARG A 5 20.89 -11.86 -1.15
N ALA A 6 20.95 -12.76 -0.17
CA ALA A 6 19.96 -13.84 -0.07
C ALA A 6 18.55 -13.27 0.07
N PRO A 7 17.56 -13.85 -0.60
CA PRO A 7 16.17 -13.44 -0.49
C PRO A 7 15.64 -13.62 0.93
N PHE A 8 14.56 -12.94 1.25
CA PHE A 8 13.87 -13.05 2.52
C PHE A 8 13.27 -14.46 2.64
N ILE A 9 13.83 -15.32 3.52
CA ILE A 9 13.35 -16.68 3.73
C ILE A 9 12.34 -16.69 4.87
N TRP A 10 11.12 -17.06 4.56
CA TRP A 10 10.04 -17.25 5.50
C TRP A 10 9.89 -18.74 5.84
N GLY A 11 10.05 -19.10 7.13
CA GLY A 11 9.82 -20.44 7.66
C GLY A 11 11.09 -21.28 7.90
N ALA A 12 11.12 -22.00 9.03
CA ALA A 12 12.13 -23.00 9.35
C ALA A 12 11.69 -24.37 8.81
N GLY A 13 12.01 -24.67 7.57
CA GLY A 13 11.74 -25.98 6.98
C GLY A 13 12.10 -26.07 5.52
N ALA A 14 13.18 -26.81 5.24
CA ALA A 14 13.55 -27.43 3.96
C ALA A 14 13.42 -26.63 2.65
N ARG A 15 14.55 -26.10 2.18
CA ARG A 15 15.02 -26.01 0.78
C ARG A 15 14.13 -25.41 -0.34
N GLN A 16 12.96 -24.84 -0.09
CA GLN A 16 12.26 -24.01 -1.06
C GLN A 16 12.33 -22.55 -0.62
N GLN A 17 12.93 -21.72 -1.48
CA GLN A 17 12.86 -20.27 -1.38
C GLN A 17 11.38 -19.87 -1.44
N GLN A 18 10.77 -19.55 -0.30
CA GLN A 18 9.40 -19.05 -0.28
C GLN A 18 9.44 -17.55 -0.46
N TYR A 19 8.91 -17.07 -1.58
CA TYR A 19 8.64 -15.67 -1.80
C TYR A 19 7.43 -15.26 -0.96
N LEU A 20 7.49 -14.08 -0.37
CA LEU A 20 6.34 -13.44 0.24
C LEU A 20 5.76 -12.47 -0.79
N THR A 21 4.50 -12.62 -1.10
CA THR A 21 3.78 -11.75 -2.03
C THR A 21 2.94 -10.77 -1.25
N LEU A 22 3.18 -9.47 -1.46
CA LEU A 22 2.44 -8.39 -0.82
C LEU A 22 1.68 -7.60 -1.87
N ALA A 23 0.58 -7.00 -1.44
CA ALA A 23 -0.21 -6.12 -2.28
C ALA A 23 -0.78 -4.95 -1.48
N THR A 24 -1.16 -3.88 -2.17
CA THR A 24 -1.94 -2.77 -1.61
C THR A 24 -3.14 -2.50 -2.52
N ALA A 25 -4.25 -2.11 -1.92
CA ALA A 25 -5.51 -1.89 -2.63
C ALA A 25 -6.40 -0.89 -1.89
N ASN A 26 -6.95 0.09 -2.61
CA ASN A 26 -8.02 0.94 -2.12
C ASN A 26 -9.36 0.45 -2.72
N PRO A 27 -10.20 -0.30 -1.98
CA PRO A 27 -11.45 -0.87 -2.47
C PRO A 27 -12.62 0.13 -2.48
N ASP A 28 -12.39 1.40 -2.11
CA ASP A 28 -13.40 2.46 -1.99
C ASP A 28 -14.51 2.17 -0.94
N SER A 29 -14.48 1.05 -0.31
CA SER A 29 -15.17 0.64 0.91
C SER A 29 -15.01 -0.86 1.15
N CYS A 30 -14.98 -1.26 2.41
CA CYS A 30 -15.06 -2.64 2.88
C CYS A 30 -16.04 -2.72 4.07
N ALA A 31 -17.05 -1.82 4.09
CA ALA A 31 -17.90 -1.60 5.25
C ALA A 31 -18.88 -2.75 5.51
N SER A 32 -19.47 -3.35 4.47
CA SER A 32 -20.40 -4.46 4.61
C SER A 32 -19.72 -5.82 4.68
N CYS A 33 -20.40 -6.82 5.24
CA CYS A 33 -19.92 -8.20 5.26
C CYS A 33 -19.83 -8.79 3.87
N GLU A 34 -20.83 -8.51 3.03
CA GLU A 34 -20.91 -8.96 1.64
C GLU A 34 -19.72 -8.44 0.84
N ARG A 35 -19.35 -7.16 1.03
CA ARG A 35 -18.19 -6.58 0.35
C ARG A 35 -16.87 -7.21 0.82
N GLN A 36 -16.75 -7.58 2.09
CA GLN A 36 -15.58 -8.31 2.57
C GLN A 36 -15.47 -9.70 1.96
N GLU A 37 -16.57 -10.43 1.86
CA GLU A 37 -16.63 -11.75 1.22
C GLU A 37 -16.28 -11.66 -0.27
N GLU A 38 -16.80 -10.66 -0.96
CA GLU A 38 -16.46 -10.37 -2.36
C GLU A 38 -14.96 -10.11 -2.53
N LEU A 39 -14.36 -9.25 -1.71
CA LEU A 39 -12.93 -8.95 -1.77
C LEU A 39 -12.07 -10.19 -1.41
N ASP A 40 -12.48 -10.99 -0.41
CA ASP A 40 -11.81 -12.23 -0.05
C ASP A 40 -11.79 -13.22 -1.22
N ALA A 41 -12.93 -13.39 -1.87
CA ALA A 41 -13.07 -14.25 -3.05
C ALA A 41 -12.27 -13.71 -4.25
N LEU A 42 -12.37 -12.40 -4.52
CA LEU A 42 -11.69 -11.73 -5.63
C LEU A 42 -10.17 -11.86 -5.50
N PHE A 43 -9.62 -11.49 -4.34
CA PHE A 43 -8.19 -11.58 -4.09
C PHE A 43 -7.71 -13.02 -4.00
N GLY A 44 -8.50 -13.90 -3.38
CA GLY A 44 -8.18 -15.31 -3.26
C GLY A 44 -8.11 -16.04 -4.59
N ALA A 45 -8.92 -15.65 -5.57
CA ALA A 45 -8.96 -16.25 -6.89
C ALA A 45 -7.91 -15.66 -7.85
N ASN A 46 -7.64 -14.37 -7.76
CA ASN A 46 -6.89 -13.64 -8.78
C ASN A 46 -5.48 -13.27 -8.35
N THR A 47 -5.14 -13.42 -7.07
CA THR A 47 -3.80 -13.08 -6.56
C THR A 47 -3.19 -14.22 -5.75
N ARG A 48 -1.86 -14.19 -5.66
CA ARG A 48 -1.10 -15.05 -4.73
C ARG A 48 -0.64 -14.25 -3.51
N ALA A 49 -1.20 -13.05 -3.30
CA ALA A 49 -0.79 -12.20 -2.19
C ALA A 49 -0.98 -12.92 -0.85
N ASP A 50 0.03 -12.85 -0.03
CA ASP A 50 0.04 -13.38 1.34
C ASP A 50 -0.48 -12.34 2.32
N ILE A 51 -0.17 -11.07 2.04
CA ILE A 51 -0.56 -9.91 2.84
C ILE A 51 -1.05 -8.81 1.89
N ILE A 52 -2.21 -8.23 2.19
CA ILE A 52 -2.81 -7.14 1.41
C ILE A 52 -3.11 -5.98 2.35
N GLY A 53 -2.52 -4.81 2.10
CA GLY A 53 -2.91 -3.56 2.74
C GLY A 53 -4.16 -2.99 2.09
N LEU A 54 -5.11 -2.55 2.90
CA LEU A 54 -6.35 -1.94 2.43
C LEU A 54 -6.44 -0.49 2.90
N GLN A 55 -6.87 0.40 2.03
CA GLN A 55 -7.24 1.77 2.35
C GLN A 55 -8.76 1.93 2.24
N GLU A 56 -9.33 2.95 2.85
CA GLU A 56 -10.77 3.24 2.85
C GLU A 56 -11.66 2.07 3.28
N VAL A 57 -11.28 1.38 4.36
CA VAL A 57 -12.07 0.24 4.89
C VAL A 57 -13.43 0.68 5.40
N ARG A 58 -13.56 1.92 5.90
CA ARG A 58 -14.80 2.60 6.32
C ARG A 58 -15.63 1.84 7.35
N ARG A 59 -14.97 1.12 8.27
CA ARG A 59 -15.60 0.41 9.39
C ARG A 59 -15.70 1.29 10.62
N PRO A 60 -16.82 1.27 11.38
CA PRO A 60 -17.03 2.19 12.52
C PRO A 60 -16.26 1.81 13.79
N PHE A 61 -15.55 0.68 13.81
CA PHE A 61 -14.80 0.18 14.98
C PHE A 61 -13.47 -0.44 14.59
N ASP A 62 -12.54 -0.48 15.55
CA ASP A 62 -11.29 -1.23 15.43
C ASP A 62 -11.53 -2.74 15.49
N ASN A 63 -10.85 -3.50 14.65
CA ASN A 63 -10.82 -4.95 14.75
C ASN A 63 -9.39 -5.47 14.91
N ARG A 64 -9.01 -5.77 16.14
CA ARG A 64 -7.70 -6.32 16.54
C ARG A 64 -7.67 -7.84 16.59
N PHE A 65 -8.84 -8.48 16.64
CA PHE A 65 -8.93 -9.93 16.78
C PHE A 65 -8.99 -10.66 15.45
N GLY A 66 -9.22 -9.91 14.39
CA GLY A 66 -9.38 -10.41 13.03
C GLY A 66 -10.76 -11.02 12.77
N THR A 67 -11.23 -10.84 11.56
CA THR A 67 -12.44 -11.49 11.05
C THR A 67 -12.06 -12.26 9.79
N THR A 68 -12.48 -13.51 9.71
CA THR A 68 -12.31 -14.30 8.48
C THR A 68 -13.62 -14.20 7.70
N PRO A 69 -13.61 -13.52 6.54
CA PRO A 69 -14.77 -13.47 5.63
C PRO A 69 -15.20 -14.87 5.20
N GLY A 70 -16.42 -15.03 4.70
CA GLY A 70 -17.02 -16.31 4.40
C GLY A 70 -16.24 -17.20 3.42
N GLY A 71 -15.38 -16.61 2.56
CA GLY A 71 -14.47 -17.33 1.67
C GLY A 71 -13.27 -17.97 2.38
N GLY A 72 -12.90 -17.49 3.56
CA GLY A 72 -11.84 -18.04 4.41
C GLY A 72 -10.41 -17.95 3.84
N LYS A 73 -10.19 -17.13 2.80
CA LYS A 73 -8.88 -16.99 2.15
C LYS A 73 -7.95 -16.09 2.94
N TYR A 74 -8.52 -15.11 3.65
CA TYR A 74 -7.77 -14.13 4.44
C TYR A 74 -8.44 -13.90 5.80
N THR A 75 -7.65 -13.45 6.76
CA THR A 75 -8.13 -12.84 8.00
C THR A 75 -7.91 -11.33 7.91
N LEU A 76 -8.97 -10.54 8.15
CA LEU A 76 -8.97 -9.09 8.07
C LEU A 76 -8.85 -8.47 9.46
N PHE A 77 -7.88 -7.58 9.63
CA PHE A 77 -7.71 -6.67 10.77
C PHE A 77 -7.83 -5.24 10.26
N HIS A 78 -8.41 -4.32 11.02
CA HIS A 78 -8.59 -2.94 10.55
C HIS A 78 -8.73 -1.93 11.70
N THR A 79 -8.45 -0.66 11.39
CA THR A 79 -8.76 0.50 12.24
C THR A 79 -10.22 0.89 12.10
N ALA A 80 -10.72 1.67 13.07
CA ALA A 80 -11.95 2.41 12.90
C ALA A 80 -11.81 3.46 11.76
N CYS A 81 -12.93 3.81 11.14
CA CYS A 81 -13.03 4.96 10.25
C CYS A 81 -13.22 6.26 11.04
N GLU A 82 -13.10 7.38 10.36
CA GLU A 82 -13.64 8.66 10.82
C GLU A 82 -15.10 8.79 10.37
N VAL A 83 -15.89 9.53 11.13
CA VAL A 83 -17.26 9.89 10.73
C VAL A 83 -17.25 11.38 10.43
N LEU A 84 -17.53 11.72 9.18
CA LEU A 84 -17.61 13.11 8.73
C LEU A 84 -18.80 13.84 9.40
N SER A 85 -18.81 15.15 9.38
CA SER A 85 -19.94 15.97 9.86
C SER A 85 -21.27 15.66 9.14
N THR A 86 -21.20 15.07 7.94
CA THR A 86 -22.36 14.57 7.19
C THR A 86 -22.90 13.23 7.70
N GLY A 87 -22.22 12.58 8.68
CA GLY A 87 -22.53 11.25 9.15
C GLY A 87 -21.97 10.11 8.29
N SER A 88 -21.28 10.43 7.19
CA SER A 88 -20.70 9.43 6.29
C SER A 88 -19.37 8.87 6.85
N PRO A 89 -19.15 7.54 6.81
CA PRO A 89 -17.88 6.95 7.18
C PRO A 89 -16.81 7.30 6.15
N ASN A 90 -15.63 7.67 6.63
CA ASN A 90 -14.48 8.03 5.82
C ASN A 90 -13.22 7.37 6.36
N LEU A 91 -12.24 7.09 5.49
CA LEU A 91 -10.97 6.49 5.88
C LEU A 91 -11.07 5.07 6.46
N GLY A 92 -10.19 4.75 7.38
CA GLY A 92 -9.95 3.42 7.90
C GLY A 92 -8.96 2.64 7.04
N VAL A 93 -7.95 2.06 7.66
CA VAL A 93 -7.00 1.16 6.98
C VAL A 93 -7.11 -0.25 7.53
N GLY A 94 -6.83 -1.24 6.70
CA GLY A 94 -6.90 -2.63 7.08
C GLY A 94 -5.76 -3.46 6.51
N ILE A 95 -5.64 -4.67 7.01
CA ILE A 95 -4.69 -5.65 6.51
C ILE A 95 -5.38 -7.02 6.41
N MET A 96 -5.36 -7.61 5.22
CA MET A 96 -5.80 -8.98 4.98
C MET A 96 -4.58 -9.89 4.94
N ILE A 97 -4.61 -10.97 5.71
CA ILE A 97 -3.46 -11.85 5.92
C ILE A 97 -3.90 -13.29 5.67
N ARG A 98 -3.14 -14.04 4.87
CA ARG A 98 -3.38 -15.48 4.67
C ARG A 98 -3.37 -16.20 6.03
N PRO A 99 -4.29 -17.17 6.29
CA PRO A 99 -4.43 -17.82 7.60
C PRO A 99 -3.13 -18.45 8.13
N HIS A 100 -2.28 -18.97 7.25
CA HIS A 100 -1.01 -19.59 7.65
C HIS A 100 0.02 -18.58 8.22
N LEU A 101 -0.14 -17.28 7.94
CA LEU A 101 0.72 -16.22 8.46
C LEU A 101 0.19 -15.59 9.75
N VAL A 102 -1.09 -15.74 10.05
CA VAL A 102 -1.71 -15.15 11.27
C VAL A 102 -0.96 -15.55 12.55
N PRO A 103 -0.54 -16.83 12.75
CA PRO A 103 0.23 -17.22 13.93
C PRO A 103 1.62 -16.58 14.03
N THR A 104 2.12 -15.96 12.99
CA THR A 104 3.43 -15.28 12.99
C THR A 104 3.34 -13.82 13.42
N ILE A 105 2.14 -13.29 13.61
CA ILE A 105 1.94 -11.90 14.08
C ILE A 105 2.50 -11.79 15.50
N MET A 106 3.47 -10.89 15.65
CA MET A 106 4.09 -10.55 16.95
C MET A 106 3.39 -9.38 17.63
N SER A 107 2.96 -8.40 16.82
CA SER A 107 2.20 -7.25 17.29
C SER A 107 1.36 -6.66 16.16
N LEU A 108 0.22 -6.09 16.55
CA LEU A 108 -0.68 -5.35 15.68
C LEU A 108 -1.03 -4.03 16.38
N ARG A 109 -0.69 -2.90 15.77
CA ARG A 109 -0.95 -1.56 16.31
C ARG A 109 -1.88 -0.83 15.35
N LEU A 110 -3.05 -0.49 15.81
CA LEU A 110 -4.04 0.33 15.11
C LEU A 110 -3.85 1.76 15.62
N LEU A 111 -3.06 2.56 14.90
CA LEU A 111 -2.62 3.87 15.42
C LEU A 111 -3.63 4.97 15.14
N SER A 112 -4.22 4.97 13.96
CA SER A 112 -5.20 5.97 13.54
C SER A 112 -6.03 5.43 12.37
N PRO A 113 -7.10 6.10 11.93
CA PRO A 113 -7.82 5.75 10.72
C PRO A 113 -6.98 5.75 9.44
N ARG A 114 -5.75 6.28 9.52
CA ARG A 114 -4.81 6.38 8.39
C ARG A 114 -3.58 5.50 8.50
N LEU A 115 -3.36 4.83 9.66
CA LEU A 115 -2.10 4.10 9.90
C LEU A 115 -2.28 2.88 10.78
N LEU A 116 -1.90 1.71 10.24
CA LEU A 116 -1.85 0.41 10.91
C LEU A 116 -0.44 -0.17 10.76
N ILE A 117 0.05 -0.84 11.80
CA ILE A 117 1.35 -1.52 11.80
C ILE A 117 1.16 -2.96 12.22
N ALA A 118 1.64 -3.90 11.41
CA ALA A 118 1.69 -5.31 11.73
C ALA A 118 3.14 -5.81 11.70
N LYS A 119 3.60 -6.44 12.78
CA LYS A 119 4.92 -7.04 12.86
C LYS A 119 4.81 -8.56 12.85
N PHE A 120 5.58 -9.18 11.98
CA PHE A 120 5.60 -10.63 11.76
C PHE A 120 6.97 -11.21 12.10
N ARG A 121 6.95 -12.40 12.71
CA ARG A 121 8.15 -13.16 12.98
C ARG A 121 8.68 -13.80 11.70
N GLY A 122 9.88 -13.44 11.31
CA GLY A 122 10.60 -14.07 10.20
C GLY A 122 11.72 -14.99 10.68
N ALA A 123 12.20 -15.88 9.82
CA ALA A 123 13.25 -16.84 10.17
C ALA A 123 14.61 -16.18 10.43
N GLN A 124 14.98 -15.17 9.66
CA GLN A 124 16.26 -14.45 9.80
C GLN A 124 16.05 -13.02 10.31
N ARG A 125 15.01 -12.35 9.83
CA ARG A 125 14.63 -10.99 10.21
C ARG A 125 13.12 -10.93 10.32
N ASN A 126 12.63 -10.16 11.25
CA ASN A 126 11.20 -9.88 11.30
C ASN A 126 10.81 -8.94 10.15
N LEU A 127 9.54 -9.00 9.79
CA LEU A 127 8.92 -8.11 8.83
C LEU A 127 7.99 -7.17 9.57
N THR A 128 8.14 -5.86 9.34
CA THR A 128 7.17 -4.87 9.79
C THR A 128 6.47 -4.28 8.57
N VAL A 129 5.16 -4.48 8.49
CA VAL A 129 4.28 -3.95 7.45
C VAL A 129 3.52 -2.78 8.00
N TYR A 130 3.61 -1.65 7.31
CA TYR A 130 2.82 -0.46 7.57
C TYR A 130 1.74 -0.37 6.50
N VAL A 131 0.49 -0.21 6.89
CA VAL A 131 -0.60 0.13 5.96
C VAL A 131 -0.99 1.56 6.21
N ALA A 132 -0.94 2.39 5.18
CA ALA A 132 -1.12 3.82 5.31
C ALA A 132 -2.03 4.40 4.21
N HIS A 133 -2.73 5.49 4.55
CA HIS A 133 -3.54 6.28 3.62
C HIS A 133 -3.25 7.76 3.84
N ALA A 134 -2.50 8.37 2.92
CA ALA A 134 -2.13 9.77 3.01
C ALA A 134 -3.35 10.69 2.77
N PRO A 135 -3.34 11.92 3.29
CA PRO A 135 -4.35 12.91 2.96
C PRO A 135 -4.37 13.23 1.46
N HIS A 136 -5.54 13.60 0.94
CA HIS A 136 -5.67 14.12 -0.43
C HIS A 136 -4.93 15.45 -0.62
N SER A 137 -4.68 15.83 -1.88
CA SER A 137 -4.12 17.15 -2.24
C SER A 137 -4.96 18.33 -1.76
N ASP A 138 -6.28 18.13 -1.59
CA ASP A 138 -7.21 19.16 -1.09
C ASP A 138 -7.26 19.25 0.44
N ALA A 139 -6.57 18.36 1.16
CA ALA A 139 -6.44 18.44 2.61
C ALA A 139 -5.62 19.67 3.03
N SER A 140 -5.82 20.14 4.26
CA SER A 140 -5.05 21.26 4.77
C SER A 140 -3.54 20.92 4.83
N PRO A 141 -2.65 21.91 4.74
CA PRO A 141 -1.22 21.69 4.95
C PRO A 141 -0.93 21.05 6.31
N ASP A 142 -1.65 21.46 7.35
CA ASP A 142 -1.49 20.95 8.71
C ASP A 142 -1.86 19.46 8.80
N ASP A 143 -2.96 19.02 8.17
CA ASP A 143 -3.37 17.61 8.13
C ASP A 143 -2.32 16.73 7.44
N ARG A 144 -1.70 17.26 6.38
CA ARG A 144 -0.63 16.56 5.66
C ARG A 144 0.65 16.47 6.50
N GLU A 145 1.05 17.56 7.14
CA GLU A 145 2.21 17.60 8.03
C GLU A 145 2.04 16.67 9.22
N ASP A 146 0.88 16.70 9.88
CA ASP A 146 0.54 15.82 11.01
C ASP A 146 0.59 14.34 10.62
N PHE A 147 0.07 13.99 9.43
CA PHE A 147 0.14 12.63 8.92
C PHE A 147 1.58 12.16 8.76
N TYR A 148 2.42 12.91 8.04
CA TYR A 148 3.80 12.50 7.79
C TYR A 148 4.66 12.55 9.05
N THR A 149 4.39 13.45 9.98
CA THR A 149 5.04 13.52 11.30
C THR A 149 4.72 12.29 12.13
N THR A 150 3.43 11.93 12.24
CA THR A 150 2.96 10.73 12.95
C THR A 150 3.54 9.46 12.32
N PHE A 151 3.55 9.38 11.00
CA PHE A 151 4.08 8.24 10.29
C PHE A 151 5.61 8.12 10.45
N SER A 152 6.33 9.24 10.40
CA SER A 152 7.77 9.30 10.65
C SER A 152 8.13 8.83 12.05
N ALA A 153 7.38 9.23 13.07
CA ALA A 153 7.55 8.75 14.44
C ALA A 153 7.33 7.24 14.54
N ALA A 154 6.29 6.72 13.88
CA ALA A 154 5.99 5.28 13.84
C ALA A 154 7.09 4.45 13.13
N LEU A 155 7.70 4.99 12.07
CA LEU A 155 8.83 4.36 11.38
C LEU A 155 10.13 4.40 12.20
N SER A 156 10.28 5.40 13.05
CA SER A 156 11.47 5.57 13.91
C SER A 156 11.41 4.66 15.15
N ASP A 157 10.20 4.33 15.64
CA ASP A 157 9.95 3.36 16.72
C ASP A 157 10.12 1.92 16.21
N ARG A 158 11.35 1.53 15.89
CA ARG A 158 11.62 0.25 15.22
C ARG A 158 12.86 -0.47 15.76
N ASN A 159 12.87 -1.79 15.53
CA ASN A 159 14.11 -2.53 15.56
C ASN A 159 14.83 -2.38 14.20
N GLU A 160 16.07 -1.90 14.21
CA GLU A 160 16.87 -1.67 13.00
C GLU A 160 17.11 -2.93 12.15
N MET A 161 17.02 -4.10 12.77
CA MET A 161 17.20 -5.38 12.07
C MET A 161 15.97 -5.84 11.29
N ASP A 162 14.79 -5.25 11.54
CA ASP A 162 13.56 -5.62 10.86
C ASP A 162 13.55 -5.10 9.41
N THR A 163 12.97 -5.88 8.50
CA THR A 163 12.63 -5.41 7.16
C THR A 163 11.35 -4.60 7.23
N ARG A 164 11.34 -3.41 6.64
CA ARG A 164 10.15 -2.54 6.59
C ARG A 164 9.56 -2.56 5.20
N ILE A 165 8.23 -2.70 5.14
CA ILE A 165 7.44 -2.54 3.92
C ILE A 165 6.27 -1.63 4.25
N VAL A 166 5.98 -0.69 3.35
CA VAL A 166 4.82 0.18 3.43
C VAL A 166 3.90 -0.15 2.26
N LEU A 167 2.64 -0.40 2.56
CA LEU A 167 1.54 -0.61 1.62
C LEU A 167 0.63 0.61 1.75
N MET A 168 0.62 1.50 0.76
CA MET A 168 -0.09 2.76 0.94
C MET A 168 -0.73 3.32 -0.32
N ASP A 169 -1.84 4.02 -0.12
CA ASP A 169 -2.31 5.06 -1.01
C ASP A 169 -1.68 6.39 -0.55
N ALA A 170 -0.80 6.93 -1.38
CA ALA A 170 -0.11 8.19 -1.10
C ALA A 170 -0.84 9.41 -1.64
N ASN A 171 -1.92 9.21 -2.39
CA ASN A 171 -2.65 10.25 -3.12
C ASN A 171 -1.76 11.11 -4.04
N THR A 172 -0.58 10.59 -4.39
CA THR A 172 0.40 11.22 -5.28
C THR A 172 1.39 10.20 -5.81
N GLY A 173 2.03 10.49 -6.93
CA GLY A 173 3.11 9.66 -7.50
C GLY A 173 4.51 10.16 -7.12
N PRO A 174 5.53 9.27 -7.18
CA PRO A 174 6.92 9.62 -6.91
C PRO A 174 7.57 10.46 -8.01
N GLY A 175 6.96 10.49 -9.21
CA GLY A 175 7.54 11.13 -10.39
C GLY A 175 8.70 10.36 -11.01
N GLU A 176 9.46 11.04 -11.84
CA GLU A 176 10.65 10.51 -12.51
C GLU A 176 11.87 10.48 -11.61
N TRP A 177 12.77 9.54 -11.93
CA TRP A 177 14.13 9.56 -11.40
C TRP A 177 14.83 10.88 -11.75
N ARG A 178 15.40 11.53 -10.73
CA ARG A 178 16.21 12.73 -10.88
C ARG A 178 17.50 12.58 -10.11
N HIS A 179 18.57 13.23 -10.58
CA HIS A 179 19.84 13.28 -9.86
C HIS A 179 19.62 13.66 -8.38
N GLY A 180 20.18 12.86 -7.46
CA GLY A 180 20.02 13.02 -6.02
C GLY A 180 18.88 12.21 -5.38
N ARG A 181 17.96 11.62 -6.16
CA ARG A 181 16.87 10.74 -5.68
C ARG A 181 17.04 9.28 -6.12
N SER A 182 18.21 8.90 -6.61
CA SER A 182 18.49 7.60 -7.22
C SER A 182 18.32 6.39 -6.31
N HIS A 183 18.20 6.59 -5.01
CA HIS A 183 17.96 5.51 -4.05
C HIS A 183 16.49 5.34 -3.67
N ILE A 184 15.62 6.30 -4.01
CA ILE A 184 14.18 6.26 -3.70
C ILE A 184 13.39 5.83 -4.94
N VAL A 185 13.60 6.56 -6.05
CA VAL A 185 12.89 6.36 -7.32
C VAL A 185 13.84 5.70 -8.30
N GLY A 186 13.45 4.56 -8.83
CA GLY A 186 14.20 3.84 -9.85
C GLY A 186 14.06 4.46 -11.24
N PRO A 187 14.77 3.91 -12.24
CA PRO A 187 14.85 4.49 -13.59
C PRO A 187 13.55 4.37 -14.41
N HIS A 188 12.52 3.73 -13.87
CA HIS A 188 11.28 3.43 -14.59
C HIS A 188 10.04 4.10 -13.95
N GLY A 189 10.20 5.17 -13.17
CA GLY A 189 9.10 5.99 -12.66
C GLY A 189 8.29 6.64 -13.79
N ILE A 190 7.04 7.01 -13.48
CA ILE A 190 6.17 7.74 -14.43
C ILE A 190 6.47 9.23 -14.31
N PRO A 191 6.64 9.94 -15.44
CA PRO A 191 6.82 11.39 -15.44
C PRO A 191 5.62 12.11 -14.79
N TYR A 192 5.90 12.99 -13.86
CA TYR A 192 4.87 13.88 -13.32
C TYR A 192 4.71 15.10 -14.25
N ALA A 193 3.48 15.43 -14.63
CA ALA A 193 3.26 16.59 -15.49
C ALA A 193 3.70 17.86 -14.75
N LYS A 194 4.52 18.72 -15.40
CA LYS A 194 5.10 19.91 -14.77
C LYS A 194 4.07 20.84 -14.13
N LYS A 195 2.87 20.93 -14.71
CA LYS A 195 1.75 21.73 -14.19
C LYS A 195 1.17 21.19 -12.87
N ASP A 196 1.39 19.90 -12.58
CA ASP A 196 0.88 19.24 -11.39
C ASP A 196 1.87 19.39 -10.22
N LEU A 197 3.18 19.54 -10.51
CA LEU A 197 4.23 19.75 -9.50
C LEU A 197 4.10 21.07 -8.76
N ASP A 198 3.61 22.12 -9.42
CA ASP A 198 3.51 23.47 -8.85
C ASP A 198 2.33 23.60 -7.85
N LYS A 199 1.45 22.60 -7.80
CA LYS A 199 0.23 22.60 -6.98
C LYS A 199 0.15 21.44 -6.00
N ASP A 200 1.03 20.45 -6.11
CA ASP A 200 0.94 19.20 -5.35
C ASP A 200 2.01 19.14 -4.25
N ASP A 201 1.69 19.75 -3.11
CA ASP A 201 2.50 19.62 -1.89
C ASP A 201 2.64 18.15 -1.43
N ASN A 202 1.66 17.27 -1.76
CA ASN A 202 1.74 15.85 -1.45
C ASN A 202 2.95 15.20 -2.13
N HIS A 203 3.21 15.54 -3.38
CA HIS A 203 4.38 15.03 -4.12
C HIS A 203 5.69 15.37 -3.40
N PHE A 204 5.83 16.60 -2.95
CA PHE A 204 7.03 17.03 -2.22
C PHE A 204 7.14 16.29 -0.88
N GLN A 205 6.08 16.27 -0.09
CA GLN A 205 6.07 15.63 1.23
C GLN A 205 6.30 14.11 1.14
N PHE A 206 5.65 13.43 0.19
CA PHE A 206 5.86 12.00 -0.06
C PHE A 206 7.32 11.68 -0.40
N ASN A 207 7.91 12.43 -1.34
CA ASN A 207 9.31 12.22 -1.73
C ASN A 207 10.27 12.54 -0.59
N HIS A 208 10.02 13.61 0.17
CA HIS A 208 10.81 13.97 1.35
C HIS A 208 10.73 12.89 2.43
N PHE A 209 9.54 12.37 2.68
CA PHE A 209 9.30 11.25 3.61
C PHE A 209 10.08 9.99 3.18
N CYS A 210 9.96 9.58 1.92
CA CYS A 210 10.70 8.44 1.39
C CYS A 210 12.21 8.63 1.52
N TRP A 211 12.70 9.83 1.23
CA TRP A 211 14.12 10.16 1.35
C TRP A 211 14.62 10.11 2.80
N SER A 212 13.89 10.75 3.71
CA SER A 212 14.26 10.82 5.13
C SER A 212 14.30 9.45 5.82
N HIS A 213 13.47 8.51 5.35
CA HIS A 213 13.38 7.16 5.91
C HIS A 213 14.08 6.09 5.09
N ASN A 214 14.79 6.47 4.00
CA ASN A 214 15.46 5.56 3.08
C ASN A 214 14.51 4.46 2.56
N LEU A 215 13.32 4.87 2.07
CA LEU A 215 12.31 3.99 1.48
C LEU A 215 12.36 4.07 -0.04
N CYS A 216 12.46 2.93 -0.70
CA CYS A 216 12.43 2.81 -2.15
C CYS A 216 11.00 2.59 -2.64
N VAL A 217 10.57 3.31 -3.67
CA VAL A 217 9.28 3.10 -4.34
C VAL A 217 9.40 1.93 -5.30
N GLY A 218 8.79 0.80 -4.95
CA GLY A 218 9.10 -0.51 -5.53
C GLY A 218 8.91 -0.60 -7.05
N HIS A 219 7.73 -0.23 -7.58
CA HIS A 219 7.44 -0.39 -9.02
C HIS A 219 8.34 0.44 -9.94
N THR A 220 8.98 1.49 -9.44
CA THR A 220 9.88 2.35 -10.23
C THR A 220 11.19 1.66 -10.60
N TRP A 221 11.50 0.53 -9.98
CA TRP A 221 12.74 -0.24 -10.22
C TRP A 221 12.59 -1.30 -11.31
N PHE A 222 11.34 -1.55 -11.77
CA PHE A 222 11.04 -2.59 -12.75
C PHE A 222 10.52 -1.97 -14.06
N ARG A 223 10.95 -2.57 -15.18
CA ARG A 223 10.52 -2.14 -16.50
C ARG A 223 9.17 -2.79 -16.83
N HIS A 224 8.10 -2.02 -16.70
CA HIS A 224 6.74 -2.42 -17.03
C HIS A 224 6.11 -1.46 -18.04
N LYS A 225 5.00 -1.91 -18.67
CA LYS A 225 4.13 -1.02 -19.44
C LYS A 225 3.52 0.02 -18.51
N GLU A 226 3.18 1.18 -19.04
CA GLU A 226 2.56 2.26 -18.24
C GLU A 226 1.28 1.79 -17.53
N SER A 227 0.42 1.01 -18.21
CA SER A 227 -0.78 0.43 -17.62
C SER A 227 -0.53 -0.48 -16.40
N GLN A 228 0.68 -1.01 -16.24
CA GLN A 228 1.09 -1.83 -15.10
C GLN A 228 1.78 -1.00 -13.99
N LYS A 229 1.74 0.32 -14.10
CA LYS A 229 2.25 1.27 -13.10
C LYS A 229 1.17 2.22 -12.61
N LEU A 230 0.19 2.52 -13.48
CA LEU A 230 -0.96 3.35 -13.13
C LEU A 230 -1.87 2.58 -12.18
N THR A 231 -2.26 3.21 -11.09
CA THR A 231 -3.05 2.60 -10.03
C THR A 231 -4.41 3.24 -9.82
N PHE A 232 -4.60 4.48 -10.27
CA PHE A 232 -5.87 5.20 -10.17
C PHE A 232 -6.35 5.68 -11.54
N TYR A 233 -7.64 5.45 -11.81
CA TYR A 233 -8.34 5.88 -13.02
C TYR A 233 -9.53 6.76 -12.62
N PRO A 234 -9.58 8.03 -13.07
CA PRO A 234 -10.61 8.97 -12.64
C PRO A 234 -12.01 8.60 -13.13
N ASN A 235 -13.02 9.01 -12.37
CA ASN A 235 -14.44 8.71 -12.62
C ASN A 235 -15.03 9.49 -13.82
N SER A 236 -14.31 10.48 -14.34
CA SER A 236 -14.74 11.32 -15.44
C SER A 236 -13.57 11.67 -16.34
N PRO A 237 -13.76 11.76 -17.67
CA PRO A 237 -12.74 12.23 -18.59
C PRO A 237 -12.21 13.64 -18.27
N HIS A 238 -13.02 14.44 -17.55
CA HIS A 238 -12.68 15.81 -17.13
C HIS A 238 -11.94 15.86 -15.80
N SER A 239 -11.88 14.73 -15.04
CA SER A 239 -11.25 14.66 -13.72
C SER A 239 -9.72 14.44 -13.78
N GLY A 240 -9.12 14.49 -14.96
CA GLY A 240 -7.68 14.35 -15.18
C GLY A 240 -7.27 13.03 -15.85
N GLN A 241 -5.97 12.79 -15.86
CA GLN A 241 -5.38 11.56 -16.42
C GLN A 241 -5.24 10.47 -15.34
N PRO A 242 -5.15 9.20 -15.73
CA PRO A 242 -4.77 8.13 -14.82
C PRO A 242 -3.47 8.46 -14.08
N ARG A 243 -3.36 8.02 -12.82
CA ARG A 243 -2.27 8.37 -11.91
C ARG A 243 -1.71 7.14 -11.22
N ASP A 244 -0.51 7.30 -10.74
CA ASP A 244 0.23 6.37 -9.91
C ASP A 244 0.17 6.87 -8.47
N MET A 245 -0.75 6.34 -7.67
CA MET A 245 -1.05 6.81 -6.30
C MET A 245 -0.83 5.77 -5.23
N ASP A 246 -0.96 4.49 -5.58
CA ASP A 246 -0.82 3.37 -4.64
C ASP A 246 0.59 2.77 -4.76
N HIS A 247 1.28 2.64 -3.63
CA HIS A 247 2.68 2.26 -3.63
C HIS A 247 3.00 1.16 -2.64
N ILE A 248 3.91 0.29 -3.06
CA ILE A 248 4.67 -0.59 -2.18
C ILE A 248 6.05 0.03 -1.99
N LEU A 249 6.35 0.47 -0.75
CA LEU A 249 7.67 0.98 -0.40
C LEU A 249 8.43 -0.06 0.39
N ILE A 250 9.73 -0.13 0.17
CA ILE A 250 10.61 -1.04 0.91
C ILE A 250 11.82 -0.29 1.47
N ASP A 251 12.31 -0.71 2.61
CA ASP A 251 13.58 -0.25 3.17
C ASP A 251 14.71 -0.38 2.13
N GLY A 252 15.43 0.70 1.85
CA GLY A 252 16.51 0.73 0.86
C GLY A 252 17.60 -0.34 1.09
N ARG A 253 17.81 -0.75 2.36
CA ARG A 253 18.72 -1.87 2.68
C ARG A 253 18.22 -3.22 2.17
N SER A 254 16.92 -3.36 1.98
CA SER A 254 16.24 -4.58 1.55
C SER A 254 15.74 -4.52 0.11
N SER A 255 15.94 -3.39 -0.59
CA SER A 255 15.44 -3.18 -1.96
C SER A 255 15.91 -4.23 -2.97
N SER A 256 17.12 -4.79 -2.76
CA SER A 256 17.65 -5.87 -3.61
C SER A 256 16.95 -7.22 -3.44
N SER A 257 16.03 -7.35 -2.47
CA SER A 257 15.20 -8.55 -2.30
C SER A 257 13.85 -8.46 -3.03
N LEU A 258 13.53 -7.32 -3.64
CA LEU A 258 12.37 -7.21 -4.53
C LEU A 258 12.62 -7.98 -5.82
N GLU A 259 11.67 -8.81 -6.19
CA GLU A 259 11.69 -9.57 -7.46
C GLU A 259 10.89 -8.85 -8.55
N ASP A 260 9.73 -8.31 -8.20
CA ASP A 260 8.85 -7.54 -9.09
C ASP A 260 7.83 -6.72 -8.29
N VAL A 261 7.46 -5.53 -8.80
CA VAL A 261 6.36 -4.72 -8.30
C VAL A 261 5.64 -4.06 -9.46
N ARG A 262 4.33 -4.29 -9.56
CA ARG A 262 3.49 -3.75 -10.63
C ARG A 262 2.03 -3.65 -10.21
N SER A 263 1.26 -2.78 -10.86
CA SER A 263 -0.19 -2.82 -10.75
C SER A 263 -0.77 -3.97 -11.59
N LEU A 264 -1.95 -4.44 -11.19
CA LEU A 264 -2.74 -5.46 -11.89
C LEU A 264 -3.92 -4.76 -12.58
N PRO A 265 -3.74 -4.25 -13.81
CA PRO A 265 -4.76 -3.43 -14.49
C PRO A 265 -6.04 -4.23 -14.80
N GLU A 266 -5.94 -5.55 -14.91
CA GLU A 266 -7.06 -6.47 -15.10
C GLU A 266 -7.88 -6.69 -13.82
N LEU A 267 -7.31 -6.42 -12.65
CA LEU A 267 -7.99 -6.61 -11.36
C LEU A 267 -8.59 -5.29 -10.87
N THR A 268 -9.79 -5.01 -11.30
CA THR A 268 -10.55 -3.85 -10.84
C THR A 268 -11.23 -4.17 -9.51
N ILE A 269 -11.00 -3.31 -8.52
CA ILE A 269 -11.54 -3.43 -7.17
C ILE A 269 -12.59 -2.36 -6.86
N SER A 270 -12.84 -1.44 -7.81
CA SER A 270 -13.81 -0.37 -7.69
C SER A 270 -15.25 -0.90 -7.75
N THR A 271 -16.16 -0.22 -7.05
CA THR A 271 -17.60 -0.44 -7.09
C THR A 271 -18.30 0.27 -8.27
N HIS A 272 -17.58 1.06 -9.05
CA HIS A 272 -18.13 1.79 -10.19
C HIS A 272 -18.41 0.86 -11.37
N GLU A 273 -19.65 0.81 -11.81
CA GLU A 273 -20.09 -0.04 -12.94
C GLU A 273 -19.88 0.63 -14.30
N THR A 274 -19.85 1.97 -14.35
CA THR A 274 -19.79 2.72 -15.60
C THR A 274 -18.37 2.86 -16.11
N LEU A 275 -18.12 2.47 -17.36
CA LEU A 275 -16.84 2.65 -18.03
C LEU A 275 -16.62 4.13 -18.40
N VAL A 276 -15.44 4.64 -18.14
CA VAL A 276 -14.96 5.95 -18.59
C VAL A 276 -13.85 5.74 -19.60
N ASN A 277 -14.07 6.19 -20.86
CA ASN A 277 -13.13 5.95 -21.97
C ASN A 277 -12.76 4.45 -22.15
N GLY A 278 -13.73 3.55 -21.93
CA GLY A 278 -13.52 2.11 -22.06
C GLY A 278 -12.75 1.45 -20.88
N THR A 279 -12.47 2.21 -19.83
CA THR A 279 -11.78 1.71 -18.62
C THR A 279 -12.67 1.94 -17.40
N GLN A 280 -12.75 0.95 -16.52
CA GLN A 280 -13.47 1.09 -15.26
C GLN A 280 -12.70 2.05 -14.34
N PRO A 281 -13.34 3.09 -13.78
CA PRO A 281 -12.69 4.03 -12.88
C PRO A 281 -12.36 3.39 -11.52
N GLY A 282 -11.56 4.11 -10.72
CA GLY A 282 -11.15 3.68 -9.38
C GLY A 282 -9.72 3.13 -9.32
N HIS A 283 -9.38 2.57 -8.17
CA HIS A 283 -8.04 2.05 -7.90
C HIS A 283 -7.80 0.66 -8.49
N ARG A 284 -6.52 0.35 -8.72
CA ARG A 284 -6.00 -0.97 -9.08
C ARG A 284 -5.13 -1.49 -7.95
N MET A 285 -5.09 -2.80 -7.82
CA MET A 285 -4.19 -3.48 -6.88
C MET A 285 -2.73 -3.38 -7.36
N VAL A 286 -1.81 -3.16 -6.45
CA VAL A 286 -0.34 -3.20 -6.66
C VAL A 286 0.27 -4.40 -5.95
#